data_95c7ad5959f34365b3a2ed8e3b18b7c6
#
_entry.id   95c7ad5959f34365b3a2ed8e3b18b7c6
#
_cell.length_a   1.000
_cell.length_b   1.000
_cell.length_c   1.000
_cell.angle_alpha   90.00
_cell.angle_beta   90.00
_cell.angle_gamma   90.00
#
_symmetry.space_group_name_H-M   'P 1'
#
loop_
_entity.id
_entity.type
_entity.pdbx_description
1 polymer ?
#
loop_
_entity_poly.entity_id
_entity_poly.type
_entity_poly.pdbx_seq_one_letter_code
_entity_poly.pdbx_strand_id
1 'polypeptide(L)'
;DPGSSFNPLMTIAENVAEPLLVHHKYGSVADAKNYVGDLLEMVQLPRAYMNRFPHELSGGQRQRASLARGLALKPSLLIADEPTSALDVSVQAKVLELFKRLQAEIGFACLFITHDLAVVDMLADRIMVMHKGQIVEHGDADQIMQHPENPYTKKLLASLPVPDPREQQQHRAHLHELLAQEA
;
A
#
# COMPACT_ATOMS: atom_id res chain seq x y z
N ASP A 1 9.00 2.12 2.75
CA ASP A 1 8.96 2.81 4.04
C ASP A 1 8.66 4.30 3.83
N PRO A 2 7.48 4.81 4.26
CA PRO A 2 7.10 6.21 4.11
C PRO A 2 8.06 7.18 4.82
N GLY A 3 8.78 6.70 5.83
CA GLY A 3 9.77 7.49 6.58
C GLY A 3 11.02 7.80 5.76
N SER A 4 11.40 6.91 4.84
CA SER A 4 12.58 7.04 3.99
C SER A 4 12.28 7.66 2.61
N SER A 5 11.00 7.74 2.24
CA SER A 5 10.60 8.22 0.90
C SER A 5 10.63 9.75 0.76
N PHE A 6 10.60 10.50 1.87
CA PHE A 6 10.66 11.95 1.88
C PHE A 6 12.05 12.46 2.26
N ASN A 7 12.50 13.52 1.59
CA ASN A 7 13.64 14.27 2.08
C ASN A 7 13.23 15.05 3.36
N PRO A 8 13.82 14.76 4.52
CA PRO A 8 13.41 15.38 5.80
C PRO A 8 13.71 16.88 5.89
N LEU A 9 14.59 17.39 5.04
CA LEU A 9 14.97 18.80 4.97
C LEU A 9 14.10 19.64 4.05
N MET A 10 13.17 18.99 3.31
CA MET A 10 12.23 19.64 2.40
C MET A 10 10.83 19.64 3.00
N THR A 11 10.08 20.69 2.71
CA THR A 11 8.65 20.77 3.06
C THR A 11 7.85 19.71 2.30
N ILE A 12 6.61 19.46 2.72
CA ILE A 12 5.69 18.57 2.02
C ILE A 12 5.43 19.06 0.59
N ALA A 13 5.32 20.37 0.38
CA ALA A 13 5.14 20.93 -0.96
C ALA A 13 6.33 20.62 -1.87
N GLU A 14 7.55 20.79 -1.39
CA GLU A 14 8.76 20.49 -2.15
C GLU A 14 8.88 19.02 -2.47
N ASN A 15 8.63 18.14 -1.50
CA ASN A 15 8.66 16.70 -1.70
C ASN A 15 7.60 16.22 -2.71
N VAL A 16 6.38 16.74 -2.64
CA VAL A 16 5.30 16.35 -3.58
C VAL A 16 5.51 16.95 -4.96
N ALA A 17 6.10 18.14 -5.06
CA ALA A 17 6.41 18.79 -6.33
C ALA A 17 7.65 18.19 -7.02
N GLU A 18 8.54 17.51 -6.30
CA GLU A 18 9.80 17.00 -6.84
C GLU A 18 9.64 16.24 -8.18
N PRO A 19 8.75 15.23 -8.32
CA PRO A 19 8.55 14.56 -9.60
C PRO A 19 8.07 15.51 -10.70
N LEU A 20 7.26 16.51 -10.37
CA LEU A 20 6.79 17.52 -11.34
C LEU A 20 7.93 18.38 -11.90
N LEU A 21 8.90 18.73 -11.05
CA LEU A 21 10.08 19.52 -11.42
C LEU A 21 11.05 18.67 -12.25
N VAL A 22 11.34 17.45 -11.79
CA VAL A 22 12.25 16.51 -12.50
C VAL A 22 11.76 16.20 -13.91
N HIS A 23 10.43 16.07 -14.09
CA HIS A 23 9.81 15.82 -15.40
C HIS A 23 9.43 17.10 -16.15
N HIS A 24 9.93 18.26 -15.72
CA HIS A 24 9.71 19.56 -16.38
C HIS A 24 8.23 19.93 -16.62
N LYS A 25 7.32 19.47 -15.74
CA LYS A 25 5.90 19.85 -15.80
C LYS A 25 5.65 21.25 -15.23
N TYR A 26 6.50 21.68 -14.30
CA TYR A 26 6.51 23.01 -13.70
C TYR A 26 7.96 23.51 -13.58
N GLY A 27 8.15 24.83 -13.65
CA GLY A 27 9.47 25.45 -13.53
C GLY A 27 9.96 25.58 -12.09
N SER A 28 9.03 25.69 -11.13
CA SER A 28 9.34 25.84 -9.71
C SER A 28 8.24 25.27 -8.82
N VAL A 29 8.54 25.10 -7.52
CA VAL A 29 7.54 24.72 -6.51
C VAL A 29 6.44 25.78 -6.41
N ALA A 30 6.80 27.04 -6.57
CA ALA A 30 5.84 28.16 -6.53
C ALA A 30 4.81 28.03 -7.68
N ASP A 31 5.25 27.66 -8.88
CA ASP A 31 4.38 27.44 -10.02
C ASP A 31 3.46 26.22 -9.82
N ALA A 32 3.96 25.19 -9.17
CA ALA A 32 3.20 23.98 -8.86
C ALA A 32 2.27 24.10 -7.64
N LYS A 33 2.32 25.21 -6.90
CA LYS A 33 1.69 25.38 -5.57
C LYS A 33 0.21 25.00 -5.54
N ASN A 34 -0.57 25.49 -6.50
CA ASN A 34 -2.00 25.19 -6.55
C ASN A 34 -2.25 23.71 -6.83
N TYR A 35 -1.55 23.12 -7.77
CA TYR A 35 -1.66 21.71 -8.11
C TYR A 35 -1.23 20.79 -6.95
N VAL A 36 -0.15 21.12 -6.26
CA VAL A 36 0.26 20.40 -5.04
C VAL A 36 -0.81 20.49 -3.95
N GLY A 37 -1.43 21.67 -3.80
CA GLY A 37 -2.55 21.84 -2.88
C GLY A 37 -3.75 20.95 -3.23
N ASP A 38 -4.10 20.86 -4.51
CA ASP A 38 -5.19 19.97 -4.99
C ASP A 38 -4.85 18.49 -4.74
N LEU A 39 -3.60 18.09 -4.97
CA LEU A 39 -3.12 16.74 -4.67
C LEU A 39 -3.23 16.40 -3.18
N LEU A 40 -2.90 17.32 -2.28
CA LEU A 40 -3.02 17.11 -0.84
C LEU A 40 -4.50 16.98 -0.43
N GLU A 41 -5.38 17.82 -0.94
CA GLU A 41 -6.83 17.72 -0.68
C GLU A 41 -7.41 16.39 -1.22
N MET A 42 -6.99 15.94 -2.38
CA MET A 42 -7.35 14.64 -2.97
C MET A 42 -7.05 13.48 -2.01
N VAL A 43 -5.91 13.54 -1.32
CA VAL A 43 -5.53 12.55 -0.30
C VAL A 43 -6.01 12.92 1.12
N GLN A 44 -6.99 13.81 1.24
CA GLN A 44 -7.59 14.25 2.50
C GLN A 44 -6.58 14.89 3.48
N LEU A 45 -5.64 15.64 2.96
CA LEU A 45 -4.74 16.48 3.73
C LEU A 45 -5.04 17.97 3.47
N PRO A 46 -5.11 18.81 4.51
CA PRO A 46 -5.31 20.25 4.33
C PRO A 46 -4.19 20.88 3.50
N ARG A 47 -4.50 21.84 2.62
CA ARG A 47 -3.50 22.62 1.87
C ARG A 47 -2.44 23.27 2.77
N ALA A 48 -2.81 23.66 3.98
CA ALA A 48 -1.88 24.25 4.94
C ALA A 48 -0.68 23.32 5.27
N TYR A 49 -0.81 22.00 5.04
CA TYR A 49 0.26 21.05 5.28
C TYR A 49 1.41 21.15 4.26
N MET A 50 1.24 21.90 3.18
CA MET A 50 2.31 22.19 2.22
C MET A 50 3.58 22.76 2.88
N ASN A 51 3.39 23.59 3.92
CA ASN A 51 4.50 24.27 4.60
C ASN A 51 5.10 23.46 5.76
N ARG A 52 4.56 22.26 6.06
CA ARG A 52 5.09 21.38 7.09
C ARG A 52 6.26 20.54 6.57
N PHE A 53 7.09 20.10 7.48
CA PHE A 53 8.12 19.11 7.22
C PHE A 53 7.60 17.68 7.50
N PRO A 54 8.20 16.64 6.93
CA PRO A 54 7.77 15.25 7.13
C PRO A 54 7.68 14.82 8.60
N HIS A 55 8.57 15.31 9.45
CA HIS A 55 8.59 15.00 10.87
C HIS A 55 7.41 15.62 11.67
N GLU A 56 6.72 16.61 11.11
CA GLU A 56 5.55 17.24 11.72
C GLU A 56 4.24 16.52 11.38
N LEU A 57 4.30 15.43 10.57
CA LEU A 57 3.17 14.63 10.17
C LEU A 57 3.12 13.30 10.93
N SER A 58 1.91 12.82 11.27
CA SER A 58 1.72 11.45 11.74
C SER A 58 2.06 10.42 10.64
N GLY A 59 2.24 9.15 11.00
CA GLY A 59 2.52 8.07 10.05
C GLY A 59 1.49 8.01 8.91
N GLY A 60 0.21 8.01 9.23
CA GLY A 60 -0.86 7.99 8.23
C GLY A 60 -0.95 9.28 7.39
N GLN A 61 -0.56 10.44 7.95
CA GLN A 61 -0.47 11.68 7.18
C GLN A 61 0.71 11.64 6.21
N ARG A 62 1.87 11.13 6.63
CA ARG A 62 3.02 10.93 5.74
C ARG A 62 2.68 9.97 4.61
N GLN A 63 1.98 8.86 4.93
CA GLN A 63 1.56 7.89 3.91
C GLN A 63 0.64 8.53 2.86
N ARG A 64 -0.33 9.34 3.30
CA ARG A 64 -1.20 10.07 2.36
C ARG A 64 -0.44 11.09 1.52
N ALA A 65 0.51 11.81 2.10
CA ALA A 65 1.37 12.72 1.34
C ALA A 65 2.25 11.96 0.33
N SER A 66 2.77 10.77 0.68
CA SER A 66 3.49 9.90 -0.23
C SER A 66 2.62 9.44 -1.41
N LEU A 67 1.35 9.10 -1.15
CA LEU A 67 0.38 8.79 -2.20
C LEU A 67 0.14 10.00 -3.13
N ALA A 68 0.00 11.22 -2.59
CA ALA A 68 -0.11 12.43 -3.39
C ALA A 68 1.10 12.64 -4.30
N ARG A 69 2.32 12.41 -3.79
CA ARG A 69 3.56 12.44 -4.59
C ARG A 69 3.54 11.39 -5.71
N GLY A 70 3.13 10.16 -5.42
CA GLY A 70 3.02 9.08 -6.39
C GLY A 70 2.02 9.38 -7.51
N LEU A 71 0.94 10.09 -7.20
CA LEU A 71 -0.10 10.49 -8.15
C LEU A 71 0.18 11.80 -8.89
N ALA A 72 1.24 12.54 -8.52
CA ALA A 72 1.53 13.86 -9.06
C ALA A 72 1.66 13.88 -10.59
N LEU A 73 2.22 12.85 -11.19
CA LEU A 73 2.39 12.72 -12.64
C LEU A 73 1.21 12.04 -13.36
N LYS A 74 0.11 11.75 -12.65
CA LYS A 74 -1.04 10.99 -13.17
C LYS A 74 -0.59 9.67 -13.83
N PRO A 75 0.07 8.78 -13.09
CA PRO A 75 0.62 7.56 -13.66
C PRO A 75 -0.49 6.61 -14.13
N SER A 76 -0.23 5.82 -15.18
CA SER A 76 -1.09 4.69 -15.54
C SER A 76 -0.88 3.46 -14.68
N LEU A 77 0.32 3.34 -14.05
CA LEU A 77 0.69 2.27 -13.11
C LEU A 77 1.33 2.89 -11.87
N LEU A 78 0.79 2.56 -10.69
CA LEU A 78 1.37 2.90 -9.40
C LEU A 78 1.95 1.64 -8.76
N ILE A 79 3.20 1.71 -8.30
CA ILE A 79 3.83 0.65 -7.49
C ILE A 79 3.80 1.08 -6.03
N ALA A 80 3.11 0.32 -5.20
CA ALA A 80 2.99 0.55 -3.77
C ALA A 80 3.69 -0.59 -3.01
N ASP A 81 4.89 -0.30 -2.51
CA ASP A 81 5.71 -1.27 -1.80
C ASP A 81 5.55 -1.06 -0.29
N GLU A 82 4.93 -2.03 0.39
CA GLU A 82 4.65 -2.03 1.83
C GLU A 82 4.01 -0.71 2.35
N PRO A 83 2.99 -0.14 1.67
CA PRO A 83 2.57 1.24 1.95
C PRO A 83 1.88 1.41 3.30
N THR A 84 1.55 0.34 4.01
CA THR A 84 0.81 0.41 5.29
C THR A 84 1.49 -0.33 6.44
N SER A 85 2.67 -0.93 6.22
CA SER A 85 3.36 -1.79 7.18
C SER A 85 3.74 -1.09 8.51
N ALA A 86 3.93 0.22 8.51
CA ALA A 86 4.29 1.02 9.69
C ALA A 86 3.09 1.72 10.36
N LEU A 87 1.85 1.35 9.99
CA LEU A 87 0.64 1.99 10.50
C LEU A 87 -0.10 1.06 11.46
N ASP A 88 -0.76 1.64 12.46
CA ASP A 88 -1.73 0.91 13.26
C ASP A 88 -2.96 0.51 12.42
N VAL A 89 -3.66 -0.56 12.82
CA VAL A 89 -4.75 -1.18 12.07
C VAL A 89 -5.85 -0.17 11.70
N SER A 90 -6.17 0.76 12.60
CA SER A 90 -7.25 1.72 12.38
C SER A 90 -6.88 2.80 11.35
N VAL A 91 -5.63 3.21 11.33
CA VAL A 91 -5.09 4.17 10.34
C VAL A 91 -4.87 3.48 9.00
N GLN A 92 -4.37 2.24 9.03
CA GLN A 92 -4.21 1.40 7.83
C GLN A 92 -5.53 1.28 7.06
N ALA A 93 -6.62 0.89 7.72
CA ALA A 93 -7.94 0.76 7.09
C ALA A 93 -8.37 2.04 6.35
N LYS A 94 -8.20 3.21 6.98
CA LYS A 94 -8.54 4.51 6.38
C LYS A 94 -7.67 4.86 5.16
N VAL A 95 -6.38 4.50 5.20
CA VAL A 95 -5.46 4.71 4.06
C VAL A 95 -5.83 3.79 2.90
N LEU A 96 -6.19 2.54 3.16
CA LEU A 96 -6.59 1.58 2.14
C LEU A 96 -7.93 1.96 1.49
N GLU A 97 -8.90 2.42 2.28
CA GLU A 97 -10.16 2.94 1.77
C GLU A 97 -9.95 4.15 0.85
N LEU A 98 -9.10 5.09 1.27
CA LEU A 98 -8.72 6.23 0.44
C LEU A 98 -8.06 5.77 -0.86
N PHE A 99 -7.14 4.81 -0.79
CA PHE A 99 -6.45 4.26 -1.93
C PHE A 99 -7.44 3.66 -2.96
N LYS A 100 -8.35 2.81 -2.50
CA LYS A 100 -9.39 2.17 -3.31
C LYS A 100 -10.28 3.20 -4.02
N ARG A 101 -10.71 4.23 -3.28
CA ARG A 101 -11.48 5.34 -3.84
C ARG A 101 -10.72 6.06 -4.95
N LEU A 102 -9.46 6.43 -4.70
CA LEU A 102 -8.64 7.15 -5.68
C LEU A 102 -8.34 6.28 -6.92
N GLN A 103 -8.15 4.99 -6.74
CA GLN A 103 -7.99 4.06 -7.86
C GLN A 103 -9.25 4.04 -8.74
N ALA A 104 -10.43 3.97 -8.14
CA ALA A 104 -11.70 3.99 -8.88
C ALA A 104 -11.96 5.35 -9.58
N GLU A 105 -11.60 6.48 -8.93
CA GLU A 105 -11.80 7.82 -9.47
C GLU A 105 -10.82 8.17 -10.61
N ILE A 106 -9.55 7.77 -10.48
CA ILE A 106 -8.48 8.17 -11.39
C ILE A 106 -8.22 7.10 -12.47
N GLY A 107 -8.45 5.82 -12.18
CA GLY A 107 -8.33 4.72 -13.13
C GLY A 107 -6.91 4.20 -13.36
N PHE A 108 -6.00 4.30 -12.39
CA PHE A 108 -4.65 3.74 -12.50
C PHE A 108 -4.61 2.26 -12.15
N ALA A 109 -3.75 1.50 -12.83
CA ALA A 109 -3.40 0.15 -12.39
C ALA A 109 -2.47 0.23 -11.15
N CYS A 110 -2.55 -0.75 -10.26
CA CYS A 110 -1.69 -0.81 -9.09
C CYS A 110 -0.99 -2.16 -8.95
N LEU A 111 0.32 -2.13 -8.75
CA LEU A 111 1.09 -3.23 -8.20
C LEU A 111 1.28 -2.98 -6.69
N PHE A 112 0.50 -3.69 -5.87
CA PHE A 112 0.54 -3.54 -4.42
C PHE A 112 1.35 -4.69 -3.82
N ILE A 113 2.46 -4.38 -3.15
CA ILE A 113 3.34 -5.35 -2.51
C ILE A 113 3.10 -5.29 -1.01
N THR A 114 2.78 -6.41 -0.39
CA THR A 114 2.54 -6.50 1.05
C THR A 114 2.71 -7.93 1.55
N HIS A 115 3.02 -8.09 2.82
CA HIS A 115 2.96 -9.36 3.53
C HIS A 115 1.65 -9.52 4.33
N ASP A 116 0.78 -8.52 4.34
CA ASP A 116 -0.50 -8.54 5.07
C ASP A 116 -1.62 -9.08 4.16
N LEU A 117 -2.00 -10.33 4.39
CA LEU A 117 -3.02 -11.01 3.60
C LEU A 117 -4.42 -10.40 3.76
N ALA A 118 -4.72 -9.74 4.90
CA ALA A 118 -5.99 -9.04 5.06
C ALA A 118 -6.08 -7.82 4.13
N VAL A 119 -4.95 -7.18 3.87
CA VAL A 119 -4.85 -6.09 2.87
C VAL A 119 -5.04 -6.63 1.45
N VAL A 120 -4.43 -7.79 1.15
CA VAL A 120 -4.58 -8.45 -0.15
C VAL A 120 -6.03 -8.80 -0.42
N ASP A 121 -6.71 -9.45 0.53
CA ASP A 121 -8.13 -9.82 0.43
C ASP A 121 -9.04 -8.61 0.19
N MET A 122 -8.71 -7.48 0.82
CA MET A 122 -9.48 -6.23 0.67
C MET A 122 -9.30 -5.56 -0.70
N LEU A 123 -8.10 -5.60 -1.29
CA LEU A 123 -7.74 -4.74 -2.42
C LEU A 123 -7.53 -5.45 -3.74
N ALA A 124 -7.10 -6.72 -3.72
CA ALA A 124 -6.57 -7.35 -4.91
C ALA A 124 -7.68 -7.91 -5.82
N ASP A 125 -7.58 -7.64 -7.12
CA ASP A 125 -8.32 -8.35 -8.16
C ASP A 125 -7.55 -9.63 -8.55
N ARG A 126 -6.21 -9.55 -8.55
CA ARG A 126 -5.30 -10.67 -8.88
C ARG A 126 -4.15 -10.72 -7.89
N ILE A 127 -3.70 -11.93 -7.58
CA ILE A 127 -2.62 -12.18 -6.62
C ILE A 127 -1.45 -12.88 -7.31
N MET A 128 -0.24 -12.49 -6.95
CA MET A 128 0.99 -13.21 -7.23
C MET A 128 1.68 -13.54 -5.90
N VAL A 129 1.86 -14.83 -5.61
CA VAL A 129 2.58 -15.29 -4.41
C VAL A 129 4.05 -15.48 -4.76
N MET A 130 4.91 -14.82 -3.98
CA MET A 130 6.34 -14.85 -4.20
C MET A 130 7.05 -15.58 -3.04
N HIS A 131 7.94 -16.51 -3.36
CA HIS A 131 8.78 -17.22 -2.39
C HIS A 131 10.20 -17.35 -2.90
N LYS A 132 11.19 -16.98 -2.09
CA LYS A 132 12.63 -17.03 -2.43
C LYS A 132 12.98 -16.41 -3.79
N GLY A 133 12.34 -15.29 -4.11
CA GLY A 133 12.58 -14.56 -5.36
C GLY A 133 11.87 -15.12 -6.60
N GLN A 134 11.02 -16.14 -6.44
CA GLN A 134 10.26 -16.75 -7.54
C GLN A 134 8.76 -16.58 -7.31
N ILE A 135 8.01 -16.38 -8.39
CA ILE A 135 6.54 -16.45 -8.36
C ILE A 135 6.17 -17.93 -8.34
N VAL A 136 5.58 -18.38 -7.21
CA VAL A 136 5.22 -19.79 -6.99
C VAL A 136 3.76 -20.07 -7.35
N GLU A 137 2.91 -19.04 -7.31
CA GLU A 137 1.50 -19.12 -7.69
C GLU A 137 0.98 -17.74 -8.11
N HIS A 138 0.04 -17.68 -9.05
CA HIS A 138 -0.66 -16.47 -9.45
C HIS A 138 -2.04 -16.79 -10.02
N GLY A 139 -3.00 -15.90 -9.83
CA GLY A 139 -4.36 -16.08 -10.31
C GLY A 139 -5.29 -14.96 -9.88
N ASP A 140 -6.58 -15.16 -10.06
CA ASP A 140 -7.60 -14.28 -9.53
C ASP A 140 -7.62 -14.36 -7.99
N ALA A 141 -7.97 -13.26 -7.32
CA ALA A 141 -7.89 -13.19 -5.87
C ALA A 141 -8.71 -14.29 -5.19
N ASP A 142 -9.96 -14.50 -5.61
CA ASP A 142 -10.83 -15.54 -5.07
C ASP A 142 -10.23 -16.94 -5.22
N GLN A 143 -9.62 -17.25 -6.38
CA GLN A 143 -8.98 -18.53 -6.61
C GLN A 143 -7.81 -18.76 -5.65
N ILE A 144 -6.91 -17.80 -5.52
CA ILE A 144 -5.72 -17.92 -4.66
C ILE A 144 -6.10 -17.97 -3.18
N MET A 145 -7.08 -17.16 -2.76
CA MET A 145 -7.49 -17.09 -1.35
C MET A 145 -8.30 -18.30 -0.89
N GLN A 146 -9.15 -18.86 -1.77
CA GLN A 146 -10.06 -19.94 -1.39
C GLN A 146 -9.60 -21.33 -1.85
N HIS A 147 -8.89 -21.41 -2.99
CA HIS A 147 -8.50 -22.65 -3.65
C HIS A 147 -7.02 -22.64 -4.07
N PRO A 148 -6.09 -22.37 -3.14
CA PRO A 148 -4.65 -22.35 -3.45
C PRO A 148 -4.19 -23.76 -3.88
N GLU A 149 -3.34 -23.83 -4.89
CA GLU A 149 -2.78 -25.10 -5.37
C GLU A 149 -1.38 -25.35 -4.78
N ASN A 150 -0.55 -24.30 -4.71
CA ASN A 150 0.83 -24.40 -4.27
C ASN A 150 0.92 -24.66 -2.75
N PRO A 151 1.75 -25.62 -2.29
CA PRO A 151 1.93 -25.91 -0.87
C PRO A 151 2.35 -24.69 -0.02
N TYR A 152 3.23 -23.84 -0.57
CA TYR A 152 3.65 -22.61 0.13
C TYR A 152 2.50 -21.64 0.32
N THR A 153 1.65 -21.44 -0.70
CA THR A 153 0.47 -20.58 -0.58
C THR A 153 -0.51 -21.11 0.46
N LYS A 154 -0.77 -22.43 0.45
CA LYS A 154 -1.61 -23.08 1.47
C LYS A 154 -1.10 -22.80 2.89
N LYS A 155 0.20 -22.97 3.09
CA LYS A 155 0.86 -22.71 4.38
C LYS A 155 0.77 -21.23 4.77
N LEU A 156 0.98 -20.32 3.82
CA LEU A 156 0.89 -18.88 4.04
C LEU A 156 -0.52 -18.49 4.50
N LEU A 157 -1.55 -18.96 3.81
CA LEU A 157 -2.96 -18.69 4.14
C LEU A 157 -3.38 -19.35 5.46
N ALA A 158 -2.92 -20.58 5.73
CA ALA A 158 -3.18 -21.27 7.00
C ALA A 158 -2.51 -20.60 8.22
N SER A 159 -1.55 -19.70 8.00
CA SER A 159 -0.94 -18.90 9.07
C SER A 159 -1.74 -17.67 9.48
N LEU A 160 -2.81 -17.33 8.74
CA LEU A 160 -3.68 -16.20 9.08
C LEU A 160 -4.37 -16.41 10.43
N PRO A 161 -4.38 -15.40 11.30
CA PRO A 161 -5.18 -15.45 12.51
C PRO A 161 -6.67 -15.36 12.16
N VAL A 162 -7.44 -16.36 12.58
CA VAL A 162 -8.90 -16.35 12.45
C VAL A 162 -9.50 -15.73 13.71
N PRO A 163 -10.51 -14.83 13.60
CA PRO A 163 -11.10 -14.16 14.75
C PRO A 163 -11.79 -15.10 15.75
N ASP A 164 -12.30 -16.26 15.30
CA ASP A 164 -12.94 -17.25 16.18
C ASP A 164 -11.88 -18.17 16.83
N PRO A 165 -11.79 -18.23 18.17
CA PRO A 165 -10.85 -19.10 18.86
C PRO A 165 -11.00 -20.60 18.55
N ARG A 166 -12.20 -21.07 18.17
CA ARG A 166 -12.44 -22.48 17.81
C ARG A 166 -11.92 -22.79 16.43
N GLU A 167 -12.18 -21.91 15.47
CA GLU A 167 -11.63 -21.99 14.12
C GLU A 167 -10.10 -21.85 14.14
N GLN A 168 -9.57 -20.98 15.00
CA GLN A 168 -8.13 -20.80 15.22
C GLN A 168 -7.43 -22.11 15.64
N GLN A 169 -8.08 -22.94 16.49
CA GLN A 169 -7.53 -24.24 16.89
C GLN A 169 -7.49 -25.21 15.72
N GLN A 170 -8.52 -25.25 14.88
CA GLN A 170 -8.57 -26.08 13.68
C GLN A 170 -7.54 -25.63 12.65
N HIS A 171 -7.39 -24.33 12.43
CA HIS A 171 -6.35 -23.75 11.57
C HIS A 171 -4.94 -24.12 12.03
N ARG A 172 -4.67 -24.05 13.34
CA ARG A 172 -3.36 -24.47 13.89
C ARG A 172 -3.09 -25.95 13.70
N ALA A 173 -4.10 -26.81 13.91
CA ALA A 173 -3.95 -28.26 13.68
C ALA A 173 -3.63 -28.54 12.21
N HIS A 174 -4.35 -27.91 11.29
CA HIS A 174 -4.12 -28.05 9.85
C HIS A 174 -2.72 -27.53 9.43
N LEU A 175 -2.28 -26.40 9.99
CA LEU A 175 -0.94 -25.87 9.75
C LEU A 175 0.15 -26.86 10.23
N HIS A 176 -0.04 -27.50 11.39
CA HIS A 176 0.88 -28.52 11.90
C HIS A 176 0.95 -29.76 10.99
N GLU A 177 -0.17 -30.18 10.42
CA GLU A 177 -0.20 -31.28 9.45
C GLU A 177 0.56 -30.93 8.16
N LEU A 178 0.36 -29.72 7.63
CA LEU A 178 1.09 -29.23 6.45
C LEU A 178 2.61 -29.15 6.69
N LEU A 179 3.02 -28.72 7.88
CA LEU A 179 4.44 -28.65 8.27
C LEU A 179 5.08 -30.03 8.43
N ALA A 180 4.30 -31.02 8.89
CA ALA A 180 4.78 -32.39 9.06
C ALA A 180 4.94 -33.15 7.74
N GLN A 181 4.32 -32.73 6.67
CA GLN A 181 4.42 -33.32 5.33
C GLN A 181 5.66 -32.83 4.55
N GLU A 182 6.32 -31.75 5.01
CA GLU A 182 7.53 -31.18 4.38
C GLU A 182 8.84 -31.58 5.09
N ALA A 183 8.80 -32.32 6.20
CA ALA A 183 9.96 -32.77 6.95
C ALA A 183 10.37 -34.20 6.57
#